data_530fc971fd9c6ee194a66de980245649
#
_entry.id   530fc971fd9c6ee194a66de980245649
#
_cell.length_a   1.000
_cell.length_b   1.000
_cell.length_c   1.000
_cell.angle_alpha   90.00
_cell.angle_beta   90.00
_cell.angle_gamma   90.00
#
_symmetry.space_group_name_H-M   'P 1'
#
loop_
_entity.id
_entity.type
_entity.pdbx_description
1 polymer ?
#
loop_
_entity_poly.entity_id
_entity_poly.type
_entity_poly.pdbx_seq_one_letter_code
_entity_poly.pdbx_strand_id
1 'polypeptide(L)'
;MTKKNIPVEFVYQLFALLTAVIIVHAFYVSIVRPNATEVLEQQAIEAANNPDYVRERSTWVLVKDLEQEACFVLMFWALAIMGFKARQLTRERALLDLDLVPIAEGMRILPEDTREFARQVQAMPEANQRMLLPRALMNALRRFNSTRNIQDVSSSTN
;
A
#
# COMPACT_ATOMS: atom_id res chain seq x y z
N MET A 1 -14.90 -14.94 -24.53
CA MET A 1 -13.62 -14.88 -23.80
C MET A 1 -13.62 -13.63 -22.94
N THR A 2 -13.91 -13.75 -21.66
CA THR A 2 -13.88 -12.64 -20.70
C THR A 2 -12.42 -12.26 -20.47
N LYS A 3 -12.00 -11.08 -20.96
CA LYS A 3 -10.72 -10.47 -20.59
C LYS A 3 -10.71 -10.29 -19.07
N LYS A 4 -10.01 -11.17 -18.37
CA LYS A 4 -9.74 -11.05 -16.94
C LYS A 4 -8.78 -9.85 -16.78
N ASN A 5 -9.34 -8.67 -16.50
CA ASN A 5 -8.52 -7.49 -16.22
C ASN A 5 -7.76 -7.77 -14.93
N ILE A 6 -6.45 -7.93 -15.04
CA ILE A 6 -5.56 -8.08 -13.87
C ILE A 6 -5.68 -6.77 -13.05
N PRO A 7 -5.97 -6.84 -11.75
CA PRO A 7 -6.10 -5.64 -10.95
C PRO A 7 -4.75 -4.90 -10.91
N VAL A 8 -4.77 -3.61 -11.13
CA VAL A 8 -3.57 -2.74 -11.18
C VAL A 8 -2.77 -2.87 -9.87
N GLU A 9 -3.46 -3.07 -8.76
CA GLU A 9 -2.85 -3.29 -7.45
C GLU A 9 -1.96 -4.54 -7.43
N PHE A 10 -2.40 -5.64 -8.02
CA PHE A 10 -1.61 -6.87 -8.12
C PHE A 10 -0.34 -6.67 -8.95
N VAL A 11 -0.46 -5.97 -10.08
CA VAL A 11 0.69 -5.65 -10.94
C VAL A 11 1.71 -4.79 -10.19
N TYR A 12 1.24 -3.79 -9.44
CA TYR A 12 2.10 -2.95 -8.62
C TYR A 12 2.82 -3.76 -7.54
N GLN A 13 2.10 -4.62 -6.81
CA GLN A 13 2.68 -5.45 -5.75
C GLN A 13 3.76 -6.39 -6.29
N LEU A 14 3.50 -7.03 -7.44
CA LEU A 14 4.47 -7.91 -8.09
C LEU A 14 5.71 -7.14 -8.54
N PHE A 15 5.51 -5.98 -9.18
CA PHE A 15 6.62 -5.13 -9.62
C PHE A 15 7.45 -4.62 -8.44
N ALA A 16 6.80 -4.21 -7.35
CA ALA A 16 7.46 -3.76 -6.13
C ALA A 16 8.30 -4.89 -5.50
N LEU A 17 7.78 -6.13 -5.48
CA LEU A 17 8.51 -7.29 -4.99
C LEU A 17 9.77 -7.56 -5.84
N LEU A 18 9.61 -7.61 -7.17
CA LEU A 18 10.75 -7.84 -8.06
C LEU A 18 11.83 -6.76 -7.92
N THR A 19 11.40 -5.51 -7.81
CA THR A 19 12.31 -4.38 -7.60
C THR A 19 13.04 -4.50 -6.27
N ALA A 20 12.34 -4.85 -5.18
CA ALA A 20 12.94 -5.07 -3.87
C ALA A 20 13.97 -6.20 -3.91
N VAL A 21 13.66 -7.34 -4.55
CA VAL A 21 14.59 -8.47 -4.71
C VAL A 21 15.86 -8.01 -5.44
N ILE A 22 15.71 -7.33 -6.58
CA ILE A 22 16.88 -6.90 -7.39
C ILE A 22 17.76 -5.94 -6.60
N ILE A 23 17.17 -4.93 -5.96
CA ILE A 23 17.93 -3.91 -5.22
C ILE A 23 18.64 -4.52 -4.01
N VAL A 24 17.93 -5.30 -3.19
CA VAL A 24 18.51 -5.92 -2.00
C VAL A 24 19.59 -6.93 -2.39
N HIS A 25 19.33 -7.79 -3.38
CA HIS A 25 20.32 -8.76 -3.85
C HIS A 25 21.57 -8.09 -4.41
N ALA A 26 21.42 -7.04 -5.21
CA ALA A 26 22.55 -6.27 -5.72
C ALA A 26 23.37 -5.64 -4.58
N PHE A 27 22.71 -5.09 -3.56
CA PHE A 27 23.39 -4.56 -2.36
C PHE A 27 24.14 -5.65 -1.60
N TYR A 28 23.53 -6.83 -1.42
CA TYR A 28 24.18 -7.95 -0.73
C TYR A 28 25.41 -8.47 -1.47
N VAL A 29 25.32 -8.65 -2.78
CA VAL A 29 26.44 -9.14 -3.60
C VAL A 29 27.56 -8.11 -3.69
N SER A 30 27.23 -6.83 -3.78
CA SER A 30 28.23 -5.78 -4.02
C SER A 30 28.88 -5.24 -2.74
N ILE A 31 28.18 -5.30 -1.60
CA ILE A 31 28.64 -4.64 -0.36
C ILE A 31 28.70 -5.63 0.81
N VAL A 32 27.59 -6.32 1.12
CA VAL A 32 27.51 -7.10 2.35
C VAL A 32 28.46 -8.30 2.32
N ARG A 33 28.39 -9.11 1.28
CA ARG A 33 29.18 -10.34 1.16
C ARG A 33 30.68 -10.08 1.07
N PRO A 34 31.19 -9.11 0.25
CA PRO A 34 32.63 -8.81 0.21
C PRO A 34 33.16 -8.35 1.57
N ASN A 35 32.47 -7.41 2.24
CA ASN A 35 32.89 -6.94 3.56
C ASN A 35 32.85 -8.06 4.62
N ALA A 36 31.85 -8.92 4.57
CA ALA A 36 31.78 -10.07 5.47
C ALA A 36 32.93 -11.07 5.25
N THR A 37 33.30 -11.31 3.99
CA THR A 37 34.42 -12.20 3.63
C THR A 37 35.73 -11.64 4.11
N GLU A 38 36.00 -10.35 3.90
CA GLU A 38 37.20 -9.66 4.36
C GLU A 38 37.37 -9.76 5.89
N VAL A 39 36.30 -9.49 6.64
CA VAL A 39 36.31 -9.61 8.10
C VAL A 39 36.58 -11.04 8.54
N LEU A 40 35.99 -12.05 7.88
CA LEU A 40 36.22 -13.46 8.23
C LEU A 40 37.65 -13.90 7.93
N GLU A 41 38.25 -13.44 6.82
CA GLU A 41 39.63 -13.72 6.46
C GLU A 41 40.61 -13.09 7.47
N GLN A 42 40.38 -11.83 7.86
CA GLN A 42 41.18 -11.15 8.88
C GLN A 42 41.11 -11.88 10.23
N GLN A 43 39.91 -12.25 10.67
CA GLN A 43 39.73 -13.02 11.91
C GLN A 43 40.36 -14.41 11.84
N ALA A 44 40.38 -15.04 10.68
CA ALA A 44 41.05 -16.32 10.50
C ALA A 44 42.58 -16.21 10.60
N ILE A 45 43.19 -15.16 10.03
CA ILE A 45 44.62 -14.87 10.13
C ILE A 45 45.01 -14.54 11.57
N GLU A 46 44.24 -13.71 12.26
CA GLU A 46 44.51 -13.37 13.67
C GLU A 46 44.40 -14.57 14.60
N ALA A 47 43.38 -15.42 14.40
CA ALA A 47 43.21 -16.65 15.17
C ALA A 47 44.36 -17.67 14.93
N ALA A 48 44.95 -17.67 13.73
CA ALA A 48 46.10 -18.53 13.44
C ALA A 48 47.40 -18.03 14.10
N ASN A 49 47.52 -16.71 14.28
CA ASN A 49 48.70 -16.08 14.85
C ASN A 49 48.64 -15.91 16.38
N ASN A 50 47.45 -15.91 16.96
CA ASN A 50 47.26 -15.72 18.41
C ASN A 50 46.28 -16.76 18.96
N PRO A 51 46.74 -17.73 19.79
CA PRO A 51 45.93 -18.78 20.39
C PRO A 51 44.82 -18.26 21.32
N ASP A 52 45.02 -17.06 21.90
CA ASP A 52 44.09 -16.43 22.85
C ASP A 52 43.12 -15.45 22.13
N TYR A 53 43.10 -15.43 20.81
CA TYR A 53 42.23 -14.53 20.03
C TYR A 53 40.75 -14.89 20.20
N VAL A 54 39.97 -13.91 20.64
CA VAL A 54 38.51 -14.00 20.72
C VAL A 54 37.91 -13.30 19.52
N ARG A 55 37.10 -14.03 18.71
CA ARG A 55 36.44 -13.48 17.54
C ARG A 55 35.51 -12.35 17.92
N GLU A 56 35.69 -11.19 17.32
CA GLU A 56 34.80 -10.06 17.46
C GLU A 56 33.52 -10.24 16.62
N ARG A 57 32.41 -9.81 17.18
CA ARG A 57 31.12 -9.81 16.44
C ARG A 57 31.10 -8.67 15.45
N SER A 58 31.14 -9.00 14.15
CA SER A 58 30.97 -8.02 13.08
C SER A 58 29.52 -8.03 12.59
N THR A 59 28.95 -6.84 12.39
CA THR A 59 27.61 -6.66 11.81
C THR A 59 27.53 -7.26 10.41
N TRP A 60 28.59 -7.14 9.60
CA TRP A 60 28.65 -7.71 8.24
C TRP A 60 28.50 -9.23 8.24
N VAL A 61 29.13 -9.89 9.19
CA VAL A 61 29.05 -11.34 9.33
C VAL A 61 27.67 -11.79 9.80
N LEU A 62 27.03 -10.99 10.66
CA LEU A 62 25.68 -11.28 11.16
C LEU A 62 24.61 -11.19 10.07
N VAL A 63 24.74 -10.20 9.17
CA VAL A 63 23.70 -9.95 8.15
C VAL A 63 23.98 -10.60 6.80
N LYS A 64 25.09 -11.34 6.64
CA LYS A 64 25.49 -11.92 5.34
C LYS A 64 24.59 -13.04 4.83
N ASP A 65 23.84 -13.67 5.71
CA ASP A 65 23.11 -14.90 5.41
C ASP A 65 21.83 -14.62 4.60
N LEU A 66 21.41 -15.62 3.80
CA LEU A 66 20.23 -15.52 2.94
C LEU A 66 18.94 -15.22 3.70
N GLU A 67 18.86 -15.67 4.96
CA GLU A 67 17.69 -15.41 5.82
C GLU A 67 17.51 -13.93 6.08
N GLN A 68 18.62 -13.22 6.36
CA GLN A 68 18.62 -11.78 6.58
C GLN A 68 18.30 -11.02 5.27
N GLU A 69 18.86 -11.46 4.15
CA GLU A 69 18.55 -10.91 2.83
C GLU A 69 17.06 -11.02 2.53
N ALA A 70 16.45 -12.18 2.79
CA ALA A 70 15.00 -12.39 2.61
C ALA A 70 14.17 -11.47 3.53
N CYS A 71 14.59 -11.27 4.78
CA CYS A 71 13.92 -10.36 5.70
C CYS A 71 13.93 -8.91 5.18
N PHE A 72 15.04 -8.43 4.63
CA PHE A 72 15.11 -7.09 4.03
C PHE A 72 14.23 -6.96 2.79
N VAL A 73 14.22 -7.98 1.92
CA VAL A 73 13.32 -8.00 0.76
C VAL A 73 11.86 -7.85 1.20
N LEU A 74 11.43 -8.66 2.17
CA LEU A 74 10.05 -8.62 2.68
C LEU A 74 9.74 -7.28 3.36
N MET A 75 10.69 -6.71 4.10
CA MET A 75 10.54 -5.41 4.73
C MET A 75 10.31 -4.30 3.70
N PHE A 76 11.16 -4.21 2.67
CA PHE A 76 11.00 -3.19 1.62
C PHE A 76 9.74 -3.39 0.81
N TRP A 77 9.37 -4.63 0.52
CA TRP A 77 8.12 -4.94 -0.14
C TRP A 77 6.90 -4.51 0.68
N ALA A 78 6.89 -4.81 1.99
CA ALA A 78 5.83 -4.35 2.89
C ALA A 78 5.74 -2.82 2.95
N LEU A 79 6.89 -2.12 3.03
CA LEU A 79 6.94 -0.65 3.01
C LEU A 79 6.38 -0.09 1.69
N ALA A 80 6.69 -0.70 0.56
CA ALA A 80 6.14 -0.30 -0.74
C ALA A 80 4.61 -0.44 -0.79
N ILE A 81 4.07 -1.55 -0.27
CA ILE A 81 2.61 -1.77 -0.18
C ILE A 81 1.97 -0.74 0.75
N MET A 82 2.56 -0.51 1.93
CA MET A 82 2.06 0.50 2.88
C MET A 82 2.06 1.90 2.28
N GLY A 83 3.15 2.28 1.59
CA GLY A 83 3.26 3.57 0.91
C GLY A 83 2.19 3.76 -0.17
N PHE A 84 1.93 2.71 -0.97
CA PHE A 84 0.87 2.73 -1.97
C PHE A 84 -0.51 2.93 -1.32
N LYS A 85 -0.82 2.16 -0.27
CA LYS A 85 -2.09 2.26 0.46
C LYS A 85 -2.24 3.61 1.17
N ALA A 86 -1.18 4.12 1.78
CA ALA A 86 -1.17 5.44 2.42
C ALA A 86 -1.48 6.54 1.40
N ARG A 87 -0.86 6.49 0.21
CA ARG A 87 -1.15 7.45 -0.86
C ARG A 87 -2.59 7.37 -1.36
N GLN A 88 -3.15 6.16 -1.48
CA GLN A 88 -4.56 5.97 -1.83
C GLN A 88 -5.47 6.58 -0.76
N LEU A 89 -5.20 6.30 0.51
CA LEU A 89 -5.97 6.82 1.64
C LEU A 89 -5.92 8.35 1.73
N THR A 90 -4.75 8.96 1.48
CA THR A 90 -4.62 10.43 1.48
C THR A 90 -5.47 11.07 0.39
N ARG A 91 -5.55 10.43 -0.79
CA ARG A 91 -6.44 10.90 -1.86
C ARG A 91 -7.92 10.77 -1.50
N GLU A 92 -8.30 9.69 -0.82
CA GLU A 92 -9.68 9.51 -0.36
C GLU A 92 -10.04 10.51 0.73
N ARG A 93 -9.11 10.83 1.64
CA ARG A 93 -9.31 11.87 2.65
C ARG A 93 -9.57 13.24 2.02
N ALA A 94 -8.82 13.59 0.98
CA ALA A 94 -9.03 14.86 0.27
C ALA A 94 -10.44 14.98 -0.36
N LEU A 95 -11.13 13.87 -0.61
CA LEU A 95 -12.51 13.89 -1.08
C LEU A 95 -13.53 14.15 0.04
N LEU A 96 -13.17 13.88 1.30
CA LEU A 96 -14.03 14.21 2.44
C LEU A 96 -14.14 15.73 2.68
N ASP A 97 -13.07 16.46 2.29
CA ASP A 97 -13.05 17.92 2.39
C ASP A 97 -13.86 18.59 1.27
N LEU A 98 -14.26 17.82 0.25
CA LEU A 98 -15.15 18.29 -0.80
C LEU A 98 -16.60 18.12 -0.34
N ASP A 99 -17.36 19.20 -0.38
CA ASP A 99 -18.80 19.17 -0.09
C ASP A 99 -19.55 18.51 -1.26
N LEU A 100 -19.52 17.16 -1.28
CA LEU A 100 -20.12 16.35 -2.35
C LEU A 100 -21.64 16.40 -2.35
N VAL A 101 -22.22 16.74 -1.21
CA VAL A 101 -23.67 16.89 -1.04
C VAL A 101 -23.90 18.13 -0.18
N PRO A 102 -23.96 19.33 -0.80
CA PRO A 102 -24.16 20.57 -0.06
C PRO A 102 -25.56 20.57 0.55
N ILE A 103 -25.62 20.24 1.84
CA ILE A 103 -26.86 20.24 2.63
C ILE A 103 -26.82 21.42 3.57
N ALA A 104 -27.73 22.38 3.39
CA ALA A 104 -27.91 23.46 4.37
C ALA A 104 -28.44 22.89 5.69
N GLU A 105 -28.02 23.48 6.82
CA GLU A 105 -28.51 23.08 8.14
C GLU A 105 -30.04 23.10 8.18
N GLY A 106 -30.64 21.98 8.58
CA GLY A 106 -32.10 21.83 8.65
C GLY A 106 -32.82 21.40 7.36
N MET A 107 -32.09 21.26 6.24
CA MET A 107 -32.68 20.78 4.99
C MET A 107 -32.84 19.25 5.01
N ARG A 108 -34.00 18.76 4.61
CA ARG A 108 -34.24 17.32 4.41
C ARG A 108 -33.97 16.95 2.95
N ILE A 109 -33.18 15.93 2.73
CA ILE A 109 -32.98 15.37 1.40
C ILE A 109 -34.24 14.60 1.01
N LEU A 110 -34.89 15.02 -0.07
CA LEU A 110 -36.03 14.33 -0.67
C LEU A 110 -35.51 13.30 -1.70
N PRO A 111 -36.25 12.21 -1.96
CA PRO A 111 -35.90 11.24 -3.01
C PRO A 111 -35.70 11.87 -4.38
N GLU A 112 -36.35 13.01 -4.64
CA GLU A 112 -36.27 13.78 -5.89
C GLU A 112 -34.93 14.47 -6.05
N ASP A 113 -34.32 14.94 -4.96
CA ASP A 113 -33.03 15.63 -4.95
C ASP A 113 -31.83 14.66 -5.24
N THR A 114 -32.07 13.36 -5.07
CA THR A 114 -31.02 12.34 -5.29
C THR A 114 -30.44 12.36 -6.68
N ARG A 115 -31.23 12.77 -7.68
CA ARG A 115 -30.76 12.85 -9.06
C ARG A 115 -29.76 13.99 -9.27
N GLU A 116 -29.96 15.10 -8.58
CA GLU A 116 -29.06 16.24 -8.67
C GLU A 116 -27.72 15.92 -7.99
N PHE A 117 -27.74 15.37 -6.78
CA PHE A 117 -26.54 14.91 -6.09
C PHE A 117 -25.81 13.81 -6.88
N ALA A 118 -26.52 12.89 -7.49
CA ALA A 118 -25.92 11.88 -8.36
C ALA A 118 -25.22 12.51 -9.58
N ARG A 119 -25.76 13.58 -10.18
CA ARG A 119 -25.09 14.31 -11.27
C ARG A 119 -23.82 15.00 -10.81
N GLN A 120 -23.82 15.60 -9.62
CA GLN A 120 -22.61 16.23 -9.07
C GLN A 120 -21.49 15.22 -8.88
N VAL A 121 -21.79 14.04 -8.32
CA VAL A 121 -20.81 12.96 -8.20
C VAL A 121 -20.33 12.46 -9.57
N GLN A 122 -21.22 12.36 -10.56
CA GLN A 122 -20.88 11.95 -11.93
C GLN A 122 -20.09 13.02 -12.70
N ALA A 123 -20.19 14.28 -12.33
CA ALA A 123 -19.42 15.36 -12.94
C ALA A 123 -17.94 15.37 -12.49
N MET A 124 -17.60 14.60 -11.47
CA MET A 124 -16.21 14.47 -11.01
C MET A 124 -15.33 13.76 -12.06
N PRO A 125 -14.00 13.99 -12.04
CA PRO A 125 -13.07 13.23 -12.88
C PRO A 125 -13.23 11.72 -12.66
N GLU A 126 -13.14 10.91 -13.72
CA GLU A 126 -13.32 9.44 -13.65
C GLU A 126 -12.45 8.77 -12.59
N ALA A 127 -11.22 9.27 -12.38
CA ALA A 127 -10.31 8.77 -11.37
C ALA A 127 -10.90 8.89 -9.95
N ASN A 128 -11.62 9.99 -9.67
CA ASN A 128 -12.26 10.23 -8.38
C ASN A 128 -13.56 9.45 -8.22
N GLN A 129 -14.35 9.29 -9.31
CA GLN A 129 -15.59 8.49 -9.27
C GLN A 129 -15.36 7.02 -8.89
N ARG A 130 -14.14 6.49 -9.15
CA ARG A 130 -13.77 5.10 -8.82
C ARG A 130 -13.35 4.93 -7.35
N MET A 131 -13.18 6.00 -6.60
CA MET A 131 -12.82 5.97 -5.19
C MET A 131 -13.98 5.48 -4.32
N LEU A 132 -13.65 5.07 -3.09
CA LEU A 132 -14.60 4.41 -2.19
C LEU A 132 -15.78 5.34 -1.85
N LEU A 133 -15.48 6.59 -1.45
CA LEU A 133 -16.49 7.54 -1.00
C LEU A 133 -17.53 7.90 -2.10
N PRO A 134 -17.15 8.31 -3.32
CA PRO A 134 -18.13 8.58 -4.39
C PRO A 134 -18.92 7.35 -4.78
N ARG A 135 -18.30 6.16 -4.78
CA ARG A 135 -19.01 4.90 -5.08
C ARG A 135 -20.04 4.55 -4.00
N ALA A 136 -19.66 4.68 -2.72
CA ALA A 136 -20.57 4.45 -1.60
C ALA A 136 -21.74 5.44 -1.66
N LEU A 137 -21.45 6.72 -1.90
CA LEU A 137 -22.47 7.77 -2.03
C LEU A 137 -23.43 7.50 -3.19
N MET A 138 -22.91 7.14 -4.37
CA MET A 138 -23.75 6.77 -5.53
C MET A 138 -24.64 5.57 -5.24
N ASN A 139 -24.14 4.57 -4.56
CA ASN A 139 -24.94 3.40 -4.17
C ASN A 139 -26.02 3.78 -3.15
N ALA A 140 -25.67 4.59 -2.16
CA ALA A 140 -26.61 5.12 -1.16
C ALA A 140 -27.75 5.94 -1.82
N LEU A 141 -27.38 6.87 -2.71
CA LEU A 141 -28.37 7.70 -3.44
C LEU A 141 -29.30 6.85 -4.32
N ARG A 142 -28.76 5.87 -5.05
CA ARG A 142 -29.57 4.94 -5.85
C ARG A 142 -30.55 4.14 -4.99
N ARG A 143 -30.05 3.63 -3.86
CA ARG A 143 -30.88 2.83 -2.93
C ARG A 143 -31.97 3.70 -2.31
N PHE A 144 -31.64 4.91 -1.85
CA PHE A 144 -32.61 5.84 -1.30
C PHE A 144 -33.69 6.22 -2.32
N ASN A 145 -33.33 6.44 -3.57
CA ASN A 145 -34.29 6.72 -4.63
C ASN A 145 -35.26 5.54 -4.90
N SER A 146 -34.77 4.29 -4.69
CA SER A 146 -35.62 3.10 -4.95
C SER A 146 -36.49 2.72 -3.73
N THR A 147 -35.95 2.80 -2.50
CA THR A 147 -36.64 2.32 -1.29
C THR A 147 -37.38 3.42 -0.55
N ARG A 148 -36.97 4.68 -0.74
CA ARG A 148 -37.47 5.87 0.00
C ARG A 148 -37.36 5.71 1.52
N ASN A 149 -36.52 4.79 1.99
CA ASN A 149 -36.33 4.47 3.39
C ASN A 149 -34.85 4.60 3.77
N ILE A 150 -34.57 5.43 4.78
CA ILE A 150 -33.19 5.70 5.25
C ILE A 150 -32.58 4.46 5.95
N GLN A 151 -33.40 3.64 6.63
CA GLN A 151 -32.89 2.43 7.32
C GLN A 151 -32.32 1.41 6.32
N ASP A 152 -32.94 1.25 5.16
CA ASP A 152 -32.47 0.36 4.10
C ASP A 152 -31.16 0.84 3.46
N VAL A 153 -30.93 2.15 3.44
CA VAL A 153 -29.67 2.74 2.95
C VAL A 153 -28.53 2.46 3.93
N SER A 154 -28.78 2.66 5.23
CA SER A 154 -27.78 2.43 6.29
C SER A 154 -27.31 0.98 6.32
N SER A 155 -28.21 0.01 6.15
CA SER A 155 -27.88 -1.41 6.15
C SER A 155 -27.08 -1.87 4.92
N SER A 156 -27.09 -1.09 3.83
CA SER A 156 -26.39 -1.43 2.59
C SER A 156 -24.99 -0.81 2.47
N THR A 157 -24.63 0.07 3.40
CA THR A 157 -23.32 0.76 3.43
C THR A 157 -22.33 0.14 4.43
N ASN A 158 -22.79 -0.80 5.23
CA ASN A 158 -21.98 -1.67 6.08
C ASN A 158 -21.62 -2.95 5.34
#